data_4e0372b1d281589b718b02e8372b8e36
#
_entry.id   4e0372b1d281589b718b02e8372b8e36
#
_cell.length_a   1.000
_cell.length_b   1.000
_cell.length_c   1.000
_cell.angle_alpha   90.00
_cell.angle_beta   90.00
_cell.angle_gamma   90.00
#
_symmetry.space_group_name_H-M   'P 1'
#
loop_
_entity.id
_entity.type
_entity.pdbx_description
1 polymer ?
#
loop_
_entity_poly.entity_id
_entity_poly.type
_entity_poly.pdbx_seq_one_letter_code
_entity_poly.pdbx_strand_id
1 'polypeptide(L)'
;IYFLNPDIEHSPIAKKSVLMPKRFLNEGYYVTGAGKLFHNARGINKKYVPNYGGNFGGFGPFPKEKLTNFPGHPLWDWGIFPNDDSLMPDYKLATWAESLLKNEIATPFWMGIGFYRPHVPQYVPKKWFDLYPIDSIQLPEVLKNDLNDISNYGIKITREGHVSPKHEWVI
;
A
#
# COMPACT_ATOMS: atom_id res chain seq x y z
N ILE A 1 11.49 12.60 10.11
CA ILE A 1 10.27 12.89 10.82
C ILE A 1 9.58 11.61 11.27
N TYR A 2 9.16 10.68 10.45
CA TYR A 2 8.56 9.38 10.86
C TYR A 2 9.02 8.23 9.97
N PHE A 3 10.13 8.43 9.31
CA PHE A 3 10.63 7.51 8.29
C PHE A 3 11.08 6.17 8.84
N LEU A 4 11.60 6.16 10.06
CA LEU A 4 12.16 4.97 10.69
C LEU A 4 11.21 4.30 11.68
N ASN A 5 10.21 5.03 12.17
CA ASN A 5 9.20 4.48 13.07
C ASN A 5 7.85 5.12 12.77
N PRO A 6 7.10 4.54 11.84
CA PRO A 6 5.84 5.08 11.36
C PRO A 6 4.68 4.96 12.35
N ASP A 7 4.96 4.74 13.62
CA ASP A 7 3.93 4.66 14.64
C ASP A 7 3.33 6.05 14.89
N ILE A 8 2.16 6.26 14.33
CA ILE A 8 1.42 7.51 14.45
C ILE A 8 1.14 7.89 15.91
N GLU A 9 1.05 6.91 16.81
CA GLU A 9 0.78 7.14 18.21
C GLU A 9 1.97 7.71 18.98
N HIS A 10 3.19 7.54 18.47
CA HIS A 10 4.40 8.10 19.06
C HIS A 10 4.75 9.49 18.52
N SER A 11 4.15 9.91 17.43
CA SER A 11 4.38 11.25 16.87
C SER A 11 3.83 12.33 17.79
N PRO A 12 4.66 13.31 18.22
CA PRO A 12 4.18 14.43 19.04
C PRO A 12 3.11 15.28 18.34
N ILE A 13 3.19 15.36 17.01
CA ILE A 13 2.21 16.08 16.19
C ILE A 13 0.89 15.32 16.14
N ALA A 14 0.95 14.02 15.84
CA ALA A 14 -0.25 13.18 15.75
C ALA A 14 -0.99 13.10 17.10
N LYS A 15 -0.26 13.04 18.21
CA LYS A 15 -0.85 13.07 19.56
C LYS A 15 -1.66 14.34 19.85
N LYS A 16 -1.27 15.46 19.25
CA LYS A 16 -1.96 16.76 19.39
C LYS A 16 -3.06 16.98 18.35
N SER A 17 -3.18 16.08 17.37
CA SER A 17 -4.11 16.20 16.26
C SER A 17 -5.29 15.26 16.42
N VAL A 18 -6.44 15.67 15.94
CA VAL A 18 -7.59 14.78 15.78
C VAL A 18 -7.51 14.16 14.39
N LEU A 19 -7.30 12.85 14.32
CA LEU A 19 -7.25 12.15 13.05
C LEU A 19 -8.62 12.18 12.37
N MET A 20 -8.63 12.19 11.05
CA MET A 20 -9.85 12.31 10.23
C MET A 20 -10.98 11.35 10.67
N PRO A 21 -10.77 10.03 10.80
CA PRO A 21 -11.85 9.13 11.24
C PRO A 21 -12.40 9.51 12.61
N LYS A 22 -11.53 9.93 13.53
CA LYS A 22 -11.94 10.35 14.87
C LYS A 22 -12.74 11.65 14.84
N ARG A 23 -12.41 12.56 13.92
CA ARG A 23 -13.18 13.79 13.75
C ARG A 23 -14.61 13.49 13.33
N PHE A 24 -14.79 12.66 12.30
CA PHE A 24 -16.12 12.23 11.85
C PHE A 24 -16.90 11.49 12.94
N LEU A 25 -16.21 10.60 13.67
CA LEU A 25 -16.83 9.90 14.80
C LEU A 25 -17.36 10.85 15.87
N ASN A 26 -16.60 11.90 16.20
CA ASN A 26 -16.99 12.90 17.19
C ASN A 26 -18.21 13.73 16.75
N GLU A 27 -18.43 13.86 15.44
CA GLU A 27 -19.58 14.57 14.85
C GLU A 27 -20.79 13.62 14.61
N GLY A 28 -20.76 12.40 15.16
CA GLY A 28 -21.88 11.45 15.10
C GLY A 28 -21.97 10.64 13.81
N TYR A 29 -20.96 10.67 12.96
CA TYR A 29 -20.95 9.82 11.76
C TYR A 29 -20.73 8.35 12.10
N TYR A 30 -21.36 7.47 11.35
CA TYR A 30 -20.99 6.07 11.32
C TYR A 30 -19.62 5.95 10.62
N VAL A 31 -18.59 5.51 11.36
CA VAL A 31 -17.22 5.44 10.87
C VAL A 31 -16.84 4.01 10.58
N THR A 32 -16.56 3.70 9.32
CA THR A 32 -16.18 2.37 8.83
C THR A 32 -14.99 2.46 7.87
N GLY A 33 -14.39 1.33 7.56
CA GLY A 33 -13.31 1.25 6.60
C GLY A 33 -12.60 -0.08 6.63
N ALA A 34 -11.73 -0.30 5.66
CA ALA A 34 -10.98 -1.54 5.55
C ALA A 34 -9.69 -1.37 4.74
N GLY A 35 -8.84 -2.38 4.75
CA GLY A 35 -7.57 -2.38 4.04
C GLY A 35 -6.48 -1.57 4.73
N LYS A 36 -5.57 -0.99 3.95
CA LYS A 36 -4.39 -0.27 4.44
C LYS A 36 -4.72 1.19 4.76
N LEU A 37 -5.37 1.45 5.87
CA LEU A 37 -5.68 2.82 6.32
C LEU A 37 -4.52 3.47 7.07
N PHE A 38 -3.75 2.68 7.80
CA PHE A 38 -2.57 3.14 8.55
C PHE A 38 -1.38 2.24 8.28
N HIS A 39 -0.19 2.81 8.28
CA HIS A 39 1.04 2.03 8.22
C HIS A 39 1.33 1.40 9.60
N ASN A 40 1.85 0.17 9.64
CA ASN A 40 2.08 -0.60 10.88
C ASN A 40 0.85 -0.68 11.81
N ALA A 41 -0.29 -0.98 11.25
CA ALA A 41 -1.61 -0.89 11.85
C ALA A 41 -1.92 -1.94 12.95
N ARG A 42 -0.97 -2.36 13.78
CA ARG A 42 -1.22 -3.30 14.89
C ARG A 42 -2.26 -2.72 15.86
N GLY A 43 -3.53 -3.04 15.62
CA GLY A 43 -4.66 -2.57 16.43
C GLY A 43 -5.12 -1.13 16.16
N ILE A 44 -4.31 -0.29 15.50
CA ILE A 44 -4.61 1.12 15.24
C ILE A 44 -5.87 1.29 14.39
N ASN A 45 -6.07 0.44 13.39
CA ASN A 45 -7.26 0.50 12.55
C ASN A 45 -8.54 0.49 13.39
N LYS A 46 -8.70 -0.49 14.26
CA LYS A 46 -9.91 -0.61 15.12
C LYS A 46 -10.03 0.53 16.14
N LYS A 47 -8.91 1.09 16.58
CA LYS A 47 -8.90 2.21 17.51
C LYS A 47 -9.50 3.48 16.92
N TYR A 48 -9.18 3.77 15.66
CA TYR A 48 -9.64 4.99 14.97
C TYR A 48 -10.81 4.76 14.01
N VAL A 49 -11.03 3.52 13.59
CA VAL A 49 -12.14 3.10 12.73
C VAL A 49 -12.89 1.96 13.43
N PRO A 50 -13.88 2.26 14.29
CA PRO A 50 -14.56 1.27 15.13
C PRO A 50 -15.14 0.10 14.34
N ASN A 51 -15.68 0.37 13.14
CA ASN A 51 -16.26 -0.64 12.25
C ASN A 51 -15.26 -1.05 11.15
N TYR A 52 -14.03 -1.40 11.55
CA TYR A 52 -13.01 -1.83 10.61
C TYR A 52 -13.26 -3.25 10.09
N GLY A 53 -13.46 -3.40 8.78
CA GLY A 53 -13.84 -4.64 8.10
C GLY A 53 -12.71 -5.64 7.88
N GLY A 54 -11.44 -5.25 8.11
CA GLY A 54 -10.30 -6.16 7.94
C GLY A 54 -9.34 -5.77 6.82
N ASN A 55 -8.32 -6.61 6.61
CA ASN A 55 -7.27 -6.38 5.60
C ASN A 55 -7.42 -7.23 4.32
N PHE A 56 -8.37 -8.15 4.29
CA PHE A 56 -8.69 -9.00 3.14
C PHE A 56 -7.52 -9.79 2.51
N GLY A 57 -6.45 -10.00 3.26
CA GLY A 57 -5.25 -10.68 2.78
C GLY A 57 -4.03 -9.77 2.60
N GLY A 58 -4.20 -8.46 2.79
CA GLY A 58 -3.09 -7.49 2.84
C GLY A 58 -2.27 -7.45 1.56
N PHE A 59 -0.96 -7.66 1.68
CA PHE A 59 -0.03 -7.66 0.55
C PHE A 59 -0.07 -8.93 -0.31
N GLY A 60 -0.84 -9.94 0.12
CA GLY A 60 -1.00 -11.18 -0.65
C GLY A 60 -1.86 -11.02 -1.92
N PRO A 61 -2.27 -12.14 -2.53
CA PRO A 61 -1.81 -13.48 -2.21
C PRO A 61 -0.33 -13.68 -2.57
N PHE A 62 0.31 -14.68 -1.95
CA PHE A 62 1.70 -15.00 -2.22
C PHE A 62 1.80 -16.37 -2.92
N PRO A 63 2.62 -16.53 -3.96
CA PRO A 63 2.99 -17.84 -4.49
C PRO A 63 3.82 -18.60 -3.45
N LYS A 64 3.96 -19.93 -3.63
CA LYS A 64 4.77 -20.75 -2.72
C LYS A 64 6.24 -20.35 -2.70
N GLU A 65 6.75 -19.94 -3.86
CA GLU A 65 8.10 -19.46 -4.07
C GLU A 65 8.07 -18.15 -4.84
N LYS A 66 9.11 -17.35 -4.74
CA LYS A 66 9.26 -16.13 -5.56
C LYS A 66 9.18 -16.47 -7.04
N LEU A 67 8.56 -15.58 -7.80
CA LEU A 67 8.46 -15.72 -9.25
C LEU A 67 9.73 -15.25 -9.97
N THR A 68 10.52 -14.39 -9.31
CA THR A 68 11.79 -13.90 -9.82
C THR A 68 12.95 -14.30 -8.92
N ASN A 69 14.17 -14.27 -9.47
CA ASN A 69 15.41 -14.42 -8.71
C ASN A 69 15.96 -13.08 -8.22
N PHE A 70 15.15 -12.02 -8.23
CA PHE A 70 15.58 -10.71 -7.80
C PHE A 70 16.07 -10.74 -6.35
N PRO A 71 17.26 -10.22 -6.05
CA PRO A 71 17.85 -10.30 -4.71
C PRO A 71 17.14 -9.37 -3.72
N GLY A 72 17.44 -9.55 -2.43
CA GLY A 72 16.96 -8.68 -1.36
C GLY A 72 15.71 -9.20 -0.65
N HIS A 73 14.90 -8.28 -0.14
CA HIS A 73 13.76 -8.62 0.70
C HIS A 73 12.72 -9.49 -0.06
N PRO A 74 12.10 -10.51 0.59
CA PRO A 74 11.12 -11.41 -0.07
C PRO A 74 9.96 -10.70 -0.76
N LEU A 75 9.60 -9.48 -0.35
CA LEU A 75 8.56 -8.68 -1.00
C LEU A 75 9.02 -8.08 -2.34
N TRP A 76 10.32 -8.05 -2.64
CA TRP A 76 10.84 -7.63 -3.95
C TRP A 76 10.67 -8.77 -4.94
N ASP A 77 9.48 -8.85 -5.49
CA ASP A 77 9.09 -9.85 -6.47
C ASP A 77 7.94 -9.32 -7.33
N TRP A 78 7.79 -9.85 -8.53
CA TRP A 78 6.73 -9.47 -9.46
C TRP A 78 6.42 -10.61 -10.43
N GLY A 79 5.25 -10.53 -11.04
CA GLY A 79 4.86 -11.49 -12.06
C GLY A 79 3.37 -11.79 -12.09
N ILE A 80 3.01 -12.72 -12.97
CA ILE A 80 1.63 -13.14 -13.17
C ILE A 80 1.21 -14.04 -12.02
N PHE A 81 0.46 -13.50 -11.08
CA PHE A 81 -0.13 -14.21 -9.94
C PHE A 81 -1.08 -13.27 -9.18
N PRO A 82 -2.23 -13.74 -8.68
CA PRO A 82 -2.87 -15.03 -8.94
C PRO A 82 -3.46 -15.08 -10.37
N ASN A 83 -4.17 -16.14 -10.69
CA ASN A 83 -4.81 -16.30 -11.99
C ASN A 83 -6.15 -15.57 -12.14
N ASP A 84 -6.72 -15.06 -11.04
CA ASP A 84 -8.01 -14.38 -11.04
C ASP A 84 -8.03 -13.18 -10.07
N ASP A 85 -8.73 -12.10 -10.45
CA ASP A 85 -8.86 -10.88 -9.64
C ASP A 85 -9.56 -11.13 -8.32
N SER A 86 -10.54 -12.03 -8.26
CA SER A 86 -11.30 -12.32 -7.04
C SER A 86 -10.41 -12.84 -5.90
N LEU A 87 -9.23 -13.31 -6.23
CA LEU A 87 -8.22 -13.73 -5.26
C LEU A 87 -7.41 -12.55 -4.71
N MET A 88 -7.44 -11.39 -5.39
CA MET A 88 -6.72 -10.19 -4.98
C MET A 88 -7.37 -9.54 -3.75
N PRO A 89 -6.58 -9.13 -2.75
CA PRO A 89 -7.10 -8.40 -1.59
C PRO A 89 -7.87 -7.15 -1.95
N ASP A 90 -7.38 -6.38 -2.92
CA ASP A 90 -8.01 -5.13 -3.35
C ASP A 90 -9.35 -5.35 -4.04
N TYR A 91 -9.51 -6.46 -4.78
CA TYR A 91 -10.80 -6.86 -5.33
C TYR A 91 -11.81 -7.19 -4.22
N LYS A 92 -11.40 -8.02 -3.24
CA LYS A 92 -12.23 -8.37 -2.09
C LYS A 92 -12.62 -7.14 -1.26
N LEU A 93 -11.68 -6.21 -1.12
CA LEU A 93 -11.89 -4.94 -0.43
C LEU A 93 -12.91 -4.05 -1.16
N ALA A 94 -12.80 -3.93 -2.48
CA ALA A 94 -13.76 -3.21 -3.31
C ALA A 94 -15.16 -3.85 -3.23
N THR A 95 -15.24 -5.17 -3.33
CA THR A 95 -16.50 -5.92 -3.22
C THR A 95 -17.15 -5.73 -1.83
N TRP A 96 -16.36 -5.73 -0.77
CA TRP A 96 -16.84 -5.43 0.57
C TRP A 96 -17.42 -4.01 0.68
N ALA A 97 -16.71 -3.02 0.15
CA ALA A 97 -17.18 -1.64 0.16
C ALA A 97 -18.48 -1.46 -0.65
N GLU A 98 -18.52 -2.07 -1.83
CA GLU A 98 -19.72 -2.08 -2.67
C GLU A 98 -20.92 -2.74 -1.96
N SER A 99 -20.68 -3.85 -1.27
CA SER A 99 -21.72 -4.53 -0.48
C SER A 99 -22.27 -3.63 0.61
N LEU A 100 -21.43 -2.89 1.33
CA LEU A 100 -21.90 -1.95 2.36
C LEU A 100 -22.72 -0.81 1.76
N LEU A 101 -22.31 -0.29 0.59
CA LEU A 101 -23.03 0.81 -0.06
C LEU A 101 -24.38 0.37 -0.67
N LYS A 102 -24.49 -0.89 -1.06
CA LYS A 102 -25.76 -1.48 -1.55
C LYS A 102 -26.74 -1.85 -0.43
N ASN A 103 -26.22 -2.21 0.72
CA ASN A 103 -27.02 -2.46 1.90
C ASN A 103 -27.08 -1.16 2.71
N GLU A 104 -28.22 -0.83 3.27
CA GLU A 104 -28.45 0.42 3.99
C GLU A 104 -27.39 0.67 5.08
N ILE A 105 -26.38 1.45 4.74
CA ILE A 105 -25.38 1.92 5.70
C ILE A 105 -25.94 3.09 6.51
N ALA A 106 -25.70 3.10 7.81
CA ALA A 106 -26.13 4.18 8.69
C ALA A 106 -25.56 5.53 8.21
N THR A 107 -26.43 6.53 8.10
CA THR A 107 -26.06 7.87 7.61
C THR A 107 -26.21 8.93 8.69
N PRO A 108 -25.38 9.97 8.72
CA PRO A 108 -24.22 10.18 7.82
C PRO A 108 -23.08 9.20 8.11
N PHE A 109 -22.28 8.86 7.10
CA PHE A 109 -21.14 7.97 7.29
C PHE A 109 -19.83 8.54 6.75
N TRP A 110 -18.73 8.03 7.28
CA TRP A 110 -17.38 8.14 6.74
C TRP A 110 -16.86 6.73 6.46
N MET A 111 -16.35 6.51 5.25
CA MET A 111 -15.79 5.23 4.84
C MET A 111 -14.38 5.42 4.29
N GLY A 112 -13.40 4.74 4.89
CA GLY A 112 -12.03 4.71 4.40
C GLY A 112 -11.69 3.37 3.74
N ILE A 113 -11.21 3.40 2.48
CA ILE A 113 -10.80 2.22 1.75
C ILE A 113 -9.34 2.36 1.36
N GLY A 114 -8.48 1.48 1.92
CA GLY A 114 -7.05 1.50 1.69
C GLY A 114 -6.59 0.32 0.84
N PHE A 115 -6.38 0.53 -0.46
CA PHE A 115 -5.82 -0.49 -1.34
C PHE A 115 -4.35 -0.75 -1.04
N TYR A 116 -3.87 -1.95 -1.35
CA TYR A 116 -2.49 -2.36 -1.14
C TYR A 116 -1.63 -2.16 -2.38
N ARG A 117 -2.16 -2.38 -3.58
CA ARG A 117 -1.42 -2.16 -4.82
C ARG A 117 -1.34 -0.65 -5.15
N PRO A 118 -0.20 -0.19 -5.71
CA PRO A 118 0.92 -0.93 -6.32
C PRO A 118 2.09 -1.28 -5.37
N HIS A 119 1.89 -1.44 -4.07
CA HIS A 119 2.96 -1.87 -3.16
C HIS A 119 3.49 -3.26 -3.54
N VAL A 120 4.78 -3.49 -3.35
CA VAL A 120 5.40 -4.80 -3.54
C VAL A 120 4.80 -5.86 -2.60
N PRO A 121 4.75 -7.13 -3.01
CA PRO A 121 5.12 -7.67 -4.30
C PRO A 121 4.15 -7.25 -5.40
N GLN A 122 4.67 -7.08 -6.63
CA GLN A 122 3.88 -6.60 -7.76
C GLN A 122 3.27 -7.78 -8.53
N TYR A 123 2.37 -8.49 -7.90
CA TYR A 123 1.63 -9.59 -8.49
C TYR A 123 0.26 -9.13 -8.96
N VAL A 124 -0.09 -9.46 -10.19
CA VAL A 124 -1.43 -9.26 -10.76
C VAL A 124 -1.74 -10.37 -11.76
N PRO A 125 -3.03 -10.69 -12.01
CA PRO A 125 -3.43 -11.61 -13.06
C PRO A 125 -2.93 -11.22 -14.45
N LYS A 126 -2.72 -12.23 -15.31
CA LYS A 126 -2.13 -12.07 -16.65
C LYS A 126 -2.78 -10.96 -17.49
N LYS A 127 -4.10 -10.81 -17.43
CA LYS A 127 -4.84 -9.80 -18.22
C LYS A 127 -4.36 -8.36 -17.99
N TRP A 128 -3.80 -8.05 -16.83
CA TRP A 128 -3.25 -6.73 -16.52
C TRP A 128 -1.87 -6.53 -17.14
N PHE A 129 -1.05 -7.59 -17.22
CA PHE A 129 0.20 -7.56 -17.97
C PHE A 129 -0.04 -7.42 -19.46
N ASP A 130 -1.06 -8.08 -20.00
CA ASP A 130 -1.37 -8.06 -21.42
C ASP A 130 -1.74 -6.65 -21.95
N LEU A 131 -2.14 -5.74 -21.05
CA LEU A 131 -2.35 -4.33 -21.40
C LEU A 131 -1.07 -3.57 -21.70
N TYR A 132 0.09 -4.08 -21.27
CA TYR A 132 1.40 -3.45 -21.39
C TYR A 132 2.41 -4.44 -22.00
N PRO A 133 2.35 -4.71 -23.30
CA PRO A 133 3.32 -5.61 -23.95
C PRO A 133 4.73 -5.07 -23.77
N ILE A 134 5.67 -5.93 -23.34
CA ILE A 134 7.05 -5.54 -23.00
C ILE A 134 7.71 -4.79 -24.17
N ASP A 135 7.51 -5.26 -25.41
CA ASP A 135 8.10 -4.67 -26.60
C ASP A 135 7.58 -3.24 -26.91
N SER A 136 6.48 -2.83 -26.29
CA SER A 136 5.91 -1.49 -26.43
C SER A 136 6.28 -0.53 -25.31
N ILE A 137 6.95 -1.01 -24.25
CA ILE A 137 7.33 -0.20 -23.10
C ILE A 137 8.51 0.69 -23.47
N GLN A 138 8.31 2.00 -23.39
CA GLN A 138 9.40 2.98 -23.52
C GLN A 138 9.93 3.30 -22.12
N LEU A 139 11.22 3.02 -21.91
CA LEU A 139 11.90 3.41 -20.69
C LEU A 139 12.08 4.94 -20.66
N PRO A 140 11.96 5.57 -19.48
CA PRO A 140 12.24 6.99 -19.35
C PRO A 140 13.72 7.29 -19.68
N GLU A 141 13.97 8.48 -20.19
CA GLU A 141 15.36 8.95 -20.36
C GLU A 141 16.02 9.10 -18.98
N VAL A 142 17.23 8.56 -18.87
CA VAL A 142 18.03 8.65 -17.66
C VAL A 142 19.29 9.48 -17.94
N LEU A 143 19.47 10.54 -17.19
CA LEU A 143 20.68 11.37 -17.28
C LEU A 143 21.82 10.71 -16.52
N LYS A 144 22.97 10.51 -17.16
CA LYS A 144 24.15 9.90 -16.51
C LYS A 144 24.63 10.65 -15.26
N ASN A 145 24.36 11.96 -15.20
CA ASN A 145 24.81 12.83 -14.13
C ASN A 145 23.66 13.38 -13.26
N ASP A 146 22.54 12.69 -13.22
CA ASP A 146 21.30 13.14 -12.56
C ASP A 146 21.46 13.40 -11.05
N LEU A 147 22.47 12.77 -10.44
CA LEU A 147 22.75 12.95 -9.02
C LEU A 147 23.75 14.08 -8.72
N ASN A 148 24.30 14.78 -9.74
CA ASN A 148 25.37 15.76 -9.52
C ASN A 148 24.90 17.04 -8.78
N ASP A 149 23.64 17.40 -8.90
CA ASP A 149 23.02 18.54 -8.23
C ASP A 149 22.30 18.18 -6.91
N ILE A 150 22.36 16.90 -6.54
CA ILE A 150 21.73 16.41 -5.30
C ILE A 150 22.74 16.47 -4.15
N SER A 151 22.28 16.91 -2.98
CA SER A 151 23.11 16.93 -1.77
C SER A 151 23.60 15.53 -1.39
N ASN A 152 24.74 15.44 -0.69
CA ASN A 152 25.25 14.17 -0.18
C ASN A 152 24.23 13.40 0.67
N TYR A 153 23.37 14.10 1.38
CA TYR A 153 22.27 13.49 2.15
C TYR A 153 21.23 12.85 1.22
N GLY A 154 20.86 13.53 0.13
CA GLY A 154 19.95 12.98 -0.89
C GLY A 154 20.53 11.73 -1.55
N ILE A 155 21.81 11.77 -1.95
CA ILE A 155 22.52 10.62 -2.51
C ILE A 155 22.54 9.46 -1.51
N LYS A 156 22.79 9.73 -0.23
CA LYS A 156 22.77 8.70 0.82
C LYS A 156 21.41 8.01 0.91
N ILE A 157 20.31 8.77 0.87
CA ILE A 157 18.95 8.21 0.91
C ILE A 157 18.68 7.26 -0.25
N THR A 158 19.20 7.54 -1.45
CA THR A 158 19.00 6.66 -2.61
C THR A 158 19.76 5.35 -2.51
N ARG A 159 20.79 5.26 -1.69
CA ARG A 159 21.68 4.09 -1.57
C ARG A 159 21.45 3.24 -0.33
N GLU A 160 20.83 3.80 0.69
CA GLU A 160 20.62 3.13 1.97
C GLU A 160 19.16 2.69 2.13
N GLY A 161 18.87 1.44 1.83
CA GLY A 161 17.59 0.83 2.15
C GLY A 161 17.79 -0.63 2.53
N HIS A 162 17.53 -0.99 3.78
CA HIS A 162 17.56 -2.40 4.20
C HIS A 162 16.39 -3.21 3.64
N VAL A 163 15.36 -2.54 3.15
CA VAL A 163 14.17 -3.15 2.52
C VAL A 163 14.07 -2.83 1.03
N SER A 164 14.65 -1.73 0.57
CA SER A 164 14.64 -1.35 -0.85
C SER A 164 15.76 -2.08 -1.63
N PRO A 165 15.57 -2.38 -2.92
CA PRO A 165 16.65 -2.90 -3.72
C PRO A 165 17.77 -1.88 -3.81
N LYS A 166 19.00 -2.35 -3.88
CA LYS A 166 20.10 -1.47 -4.18
C LYS A 166 19.96 -0.94 -5.59
N HIS A 167 20.34 0.32 -5.80
CA HIS A 167 20.26 0.96 -7.11
C HIS A 167 20.95 0.15 -8.22
N GLU A 168 22.12 -0.38 -7.92
CA GLU A 168 22.91 -1.25 -8.81
C GLU A 168 22.22 -2.58 -9.20
N TRP A 169 21.11 -2.95 -8.56
CA TRP A 169 20.34 -4.14 -8.93
C TRP A 169 19.19 -3.82 -9.90
N VAL A 170 18.88 -2.53 -10.07
CA VAL A 170 17.71 -2.08 -10.84
C VAL A 170 18.12 -1.54 -12.22
N ILE A 171 19.40 -1.18 -12.39
CA ILE A 171 19.96 -0.68 -13.66
C ILE A 171 20.64 -1.82 -14.45
#